data_8630a11da21e684797d5bd989e8606a3
#
_entry.id   8630a11da21e684797d5bd989e8606a3
#
_cell.length_a   1.000
_cell.length_b   1.000
_cell.length_c   1.000
_cell.angle_alpha   90.00
_cell.angle_beta   90.00
_cell.angle_gamma   90.00
#
_symmetry.space_group_name_H-M   'P 1'
#
loop_
_entity.id
_entity.type
_entity.pdbx_description
1 polymer ?
#
loop_
_entity_poly.entity_id
_entity_poly.type
_entity_poly.pdbx_seq_one_letter_code
_entity_poly.pdbx_strand_id
1 'polypeptide(L)'
;VKHSQTYNMKELKTAVGAIVIEGPVSSQTLQQLDFHEQLTAFRPPEQQKEALIEIANLPEGRIIIARHHHTIIGYVTFLYPDPLERWSEGNMENLIELGAIEVAAPFRSYAVGKNLLIVSMMDDAMEDYIVITTEYYWHWDLKGTGLNVWDYRKIMEKMMNKGGLTWFATDDPEISSHPANCLMVRIGRRVPQESMQEFDSLRFRNRFMY
;
A
#
# COMPACT_ATOMS: atom_id res chain seq x y z
N VAL A 1 -15.93 0.54 13.03
CA VAL A 1 -14.48 0.52 13.27
C VAL A 1 -14.02 1.89 13.72
N LYS A 2 -13.32 1.97 14.84
CA LYS A 2 -12.56 3.18 15.16
C LYS A 2 -11.29 3.18 14.32
N HIS A 3 -11.07 4.22 13.54
CA HIS A 3 -9.84 4.39 12.77
C HIS A 3 -8.69 4.84 13.67
N SER A 4 -8.37 4.02 14.68
CA SER A 4 -7.28 4.29 15.62
C SER A 4 -5.94 4.16 14.92
N GLN A 5 -4.99 5.00 15.30
CA GLN A 5 -3.64 5.01 14.75
C GLN A 5 -2.61 5.08 15.88
N THR A 6 -1.60 4.22 15.78
CA THR A 6 -0.45 4.26 16.68
C THR A 6 0.81 4.46 15.84
N TYR A 7 1.54 5.52 16.17
CA TYR A 7 2.80 5.81 15.49
C TYR A 7 3.86 4.77 15.84
N ASN A 8 4.57 4.29 14.80
CA ASN A 8 5.71 3.41 14.91
C ASN A 8 6.87 3.94 14.07
N MET A 9 8.09 3.57 14.45
CA MET A 9 9.30 4.02 13.78
C MET A 9 10.33 2.89 13.74
N LYS A 10 11.10 2.87 12.66
CA LYS A 10 12.28 2.01 12.49
C LYS A 10 13.38 2.80 11.81
N GLU A 11 14.59 2.72 12.32
CA GLU A 11 15.77 3.30 11.69
C GLU A 11 16.57 2.25 10.94
N LEU A 12 16.89 2.53 9.69
CA LEU A 12 17.79 1.72 8.87
C LEU A 12 19.14 2.41 8.79
N LYS A 13 20.20 1.73 9.21
CA LYS A 13 21.58 2.20 9.02
C LYS A 13 22.06 1.75 7.65
N THR A 14 22.38 2.70 6.79
CA THR A 14 22.80 2.45 5.40
C THR A 14 24.13 3.13 5.08
N ALA A 15 24.70 2.80 3.93
CA ALA A 15 25.90 3.45 3.43
C ALA A 15 25.74 4.96 3.16
N VAL A 16 24.49 5.41 2.94
CA VAL A 16 24.17 6.84 2.74
C VAL A 16 23.73 7.55 4.01
N GLY A 17 23.81 6.89 5.16
CA GLY A 17 23.35 7.38 6.44
C GLY A 17 22.06 6.71 6.91
N ALA A 18 21.45 7.27 7.95
CA ALA A 18 20.23 6.75 8.51
C ALA A 18 19.02 7.06 7.61
N ILE A 19 18.19 6.05 7.36
CA ILE A 19 16.87 6.20 6.77
C ILE A 19 15.85 5.88 7.87
N VAL A 20 14.97 6.82 8.16
CA VAL A 20 13.92 6.65 9.16
C VAL A 20 12.62 6.29 8.47
N ILE A 21 12.02 5.18 8.87
CA ILE A 21 10.71 4.72 8.40
C ILE A 21 9.74 4.93 9.54
N GLU A 22 8.69 5.72 9.33
CA GLU A 22 7.81 6.16 10.40
C GLU A 22 6.38 6.42 9.94
N GLY A 23 5.45 6.25 10.86
CA GLY A 23 4.05 6.58 10.64
C GLY A 23 3.07 5.78 11.52
N PRO A 24 1.78 6.04 11.34
CA PRO A 24 1.19 7.03 10.43
C PRO A 24 1.60 8.47 10.77
N VAL A 25 1.92 9.26 9.76
CA VAL A 25 2.29 10.66 9.93
C VAL A 25 1.12 11.60 9.64
N SER A 26 1.11 12.75 10.31
CA SER A 26 0.08 13.77 10.11
C SER A 26 0.32 14.60 8.85
N SER A 27 -0.73 15.30 8.39
CA SER A 27 -0.61 16.26 7.30
C SER A 27 0.38 17.38 7.63
N GLN A 28 0.47 17.81 8.89
CA GLN A 28 1.43 18.82 9.34
C GLN A 28 2.87 18.33 9.18
N THR A 29 3.14 17.08 9.54
CA THR A 29 4.47 16.48 9.34
C THR A 29 4.83 16.43 7.86
N LEU A 30 3.89 16.01 7.01
CA LEU A 30 4.12 15.98 5.55
C LEU A 30 4.41 17.35 4.96
N GLN A 31 3.70 18.38 5.40
CA GLN A 31 3.91 19.77 4.95
C GLN A 31 5.31 20.30 5.28
N GLN A 32 5.88 19.88 6.40
CA GLN A 32 7.18 20.34 6.88
C GLN A 32 8.37 19.64 6.20
N LEU A 33 8.16 18.48 5.61
CA LEU A 33 9.21 17.69 4.97
C LEU A 33 9.34 18.00 3.48
N ASP A 34 10.54 17.90 2.96
CA ASP A 34 10.78 17.94 1.52
C ASP A 34 10.36 16.61 0.88
N PHE A 35 10.09 16.64 -0.41
CA PHE A 35 9.67 15.47 -1.18
C PHE A 35 10.63 15.23 -2.33
N HIS A 36 11.21 14.04 -2.40
CA HIS A 36 12.27 13.75 -3.36
C HIS A 36 11.76 13.87 -4.81
N GLU A 37 12.54 14.53 -5.66
CA GLU A 37 12.19 14.80 -7.06
C GLU A 37 11.97 13.55 -7.93
N GLN A 38 12.52 12.40 -7.54
CA GLN A 38 12.34 11.13 -8.25
C GLN A 38 11.16 10.28 -7.75
N LEU A 39 10.32 10.81 -6.89
CA LEU A 39 9.03 10.21 -6.55
C LEU A 39 7.98 10.63 -7.58
N THR A 40 7.99 9.97 -8.73
CA THR A 40 7.24 10.37 -9.93
C THR A 40 6.33 9.27 -10.50
N ALA A 41 6.24 8.12 -9.83
CA ALA A 41 5.54 6.94 -10.39
C ALA A 41 4.04 7.17 -10.63
N PHE A 42 3.38 7.99 -9.82
CA PHE A 42 1.93 8.21 -9.90
C PHE A 42 1.56 9.62 -10.39
N ARG A 43 2.26 10.64 -9.89
CA ARG A 43 2.05 12.07 -10.21
C ARG A 43 3.38 12.81 -10.14
N PRO A 44 3.46 14.03 -10.68
CA PRO A 44 4.58 14.92 -10.38
C PRO A 44 4.76 15.09 -8.86
N PRO A 45 6.00 15.21 -8.33
CA PRO A 45 6.29 15.16 -6.89
C PRO A 45 5.46 16.11 -6.03
N GLU A 46 5.28 17.36 -6.46
CA GLU A 46 4.47 18.36 -5.72
C GLU A 46 3.01 17.93 -5.60
N GLN A 47 2.41 17.43 -6.68
CA GLN A 47 1.04 16.94 -6.70
C GLN A 47 0.88 15.66 -5.87
N GLN A 48 1.89 14.81 -5.89
CA GLN A 48 1.87 13.58 -5.08
C GLN A 48 1.96 13.91 -3.60
N LYS A 49 2.80 14.86 -3.21
CA LYS A 49 2.88 15.34 -1.82
C LYS A 49 1.52 15.89 -1.35
N GLU A 50 0.86 16.68 -2.16
CA GLU A 50 -0.49 17.20 -1.85
C GLU A 50 -1.49 16.06 -1.67
N ALA A 51 -1.46 15.06 -2.55
CA ALA A 51 -2.31 13.87 -2.43
C ALA A 51 -2.07 13.11 -1.13
N LEU A 52 -0.81 12.96 -0.69
CA LEU A 52 -0.49 12.34 0.61
C LEU A 52 -1.07 13.16 1.78
N ILE A 53 -0.98 14.48 1.71
CA ILE A 53 -1.54 15.39 2.74
C ILE A 53 -3.06 15.23 2.82
N GLU A 54 -3.74 15.15 1.69
CA GLU A 54 -5.19 14.92 1.64
C GLU A 54 -5.56 13.57 2.26
N ILE A 55 -4.85 12.50 1.91
CA ILE A 55 -5.07 11.15 2.48
C ILE A 55 -4.83 11.16 3.99
N ALA A 56 -3.78 11.82 4.47
CA ALA A 56 -3.49 11.91 5.90
C ALA A 56 -4.61 12.59 6.70
N ASN A 57 -5.44 13.41 6.06
CA ASN A 57 -6.59 14.08 6.69
C ASN A 57 -7.88 13.25 6.64
N LEU A 58 -7.91 12.13 5.90
CA LEU A 58 -9.06 11.22 5.91
C LEU A 58 -9.12 10.45 7.24
N PRO A 59 -10.31 10.16 7.77
CA PRO A 59 -10.45 9.38 9.01
C PRO A 59 -9.73 8.03 8.95
N GLU A 60 -9.86 7.32 7.83
CA GLU A 60 -9.24 6.01 7.58
C GLU A 60 -7.81 6.12 7.03
N GLY A 61 -7.43 7.30 6.55
CA GLY A 61 -6.19 7.51 5.82
C GLY A 61 -4.95 7.28 6.68
N ARG A 62 -3.97 6.57 6.13
CA ARG A 62 -2.68 6.30 6.78
C ARG A 62 -1.56 6.52 5.79
N ILE A 63 -0.59 7.30 6.20
CA ILE A 63 0.64 7.54 5.43
C ILE A 63 1.83 7.11 6.27
N ILE A 64 2.58 6.14 5.78
CA ILE A 64 3.87 5.76 6.34
C ILE A 64 4.94 6.24 5.37
N ILE A 65 5.96 6.89 5.88
CA ILE A 65 7.04 7.48 5.08
C ILE A 65 8.38 6.88 5.41
N ALA A 66 9.27 6.94 4.43
CA ALA A 66 10.70 6.78 4.61
C ALA A 66 11.35 8.14 4.34
N ARG A 67 12.16 8.62 5.27
CA ARG A 67 12.89 9.88 5.07
C ARG A 67 14.39 9.69 5.26
N HIS A 68 15.13 10.38 4.44
CA HIS A 68 16.57 10.57 4.56
C HIS A 68 16.80 12.04 4.94
N HIS A 69 17.29 12.28 6.15
CA HIS A 69 17.30 13.61 6.76
C HIS A 69 15.91 14.25 6.76
N HIS A 70 15.74 15.36 6.07
CA HIS A 70 14.49 16.13 6.01
C HIS A 70 13.64 15.83 4.75
N THR A 71 14.07 14.89 3.93
CA THR A 71 13.46 14.58 2.64
C THR A 71 12.76 13.22 2.65
N ILE A 72 11.49 13.20 2.28
CA ILE A 72 10.74 11.97 2.02
C ILE A 72 11.31 11.32 0.78
N ILE A 73 11.79 10.07 0.92
CA ILE A 73 12.39 9.27 -0.16
C ILE A 73 11.57 8.03 -0.51
N GLY A 74 10.50 7.79 0.20
CA GLY A 74 9.56 6.72 -0.03
C GLY A 74 8.32 6.87 0.82
N TYR A 75 7.24 6.21 0.43
CA TYR A 75 5.97 6.24 1.15
C TYR A 75 5.09 5.05 0.79
N VAL A 76 4.12 4.77 1.64
CA VAL A 76 2.99 3.90 1.36
C VAL A 76 1.71 4.54 1.88
N THR A 77 0.62 4.39 1.12
CA THR A 77 -0.69 4.96 1.44
C THR A 77 -1.70 3.86 1.71
N PHE A 78 -2.56 4.11 2.70
CA PHE A 78 -3.74 3.28 2.99
C PHE A 78 -4.96 4.19 3.09
N LEU A 79 -6.03 3.85 2.39
CA LEU A 79 -7.31 4.55 2.36
C LEU A 79 -8.41 3.61 1.88
N TYR A 80 -9.67 4.04 1.90
CA TYR A 80 -10.73 3.26 1.29
C TYR A 80 -10.51 3.09 -0.21
N PRO A 81 -10.93 1.95 -0.79
CA PRO A 81 -10.92 1.74 -2.24
C PRO A 81 -11.65 2.86 -3.00
N ASP A 82 -11.23 3.10 -4.24
CA ASP A 82 -11.89 4.06 -5.12
C ASP A 82 -13.39 3.71 -5.24
N PRO A 83 -14.31 4.71 -5.12
CA PRO A 83 -15.75 4.49 -5.25
C PRO A 83 -16.20 3.81 -6.54
N LEU A 84 -15.40 3.89 -7.60
CA LEU A 84 -15.68 3.25 -8.90
C LEU A 84 -15.27 1.77 -8.97
N GLU A 85 -14.51 1.29 -8.00
CA GLU A 85 -14.07 -0.10 -7.95
C GLU A 85 -15.03 -0.99 -7.17
N ARG A 86 -15.10 -2.28 -7.56
CA ARG A 86 -15.98 -3.24 -6.88
C ARG A 86 -15.72 -3.35 -5.37
N TRP A 87 -14.47 -3.11 -4.96
CA TRP A 87 -14.04 -3.23 -3.57
C TRP A 87 -14.70 -2.21 -2.63
N SER A 88 -15.21 -1.10 -3.17
CA SER A 88 -15.97 -0.08 -2.42
C SER A 88 -17.45 -0.39 -2.26
N GLU A 89 -17.99 -1.32 -3.02
CA GLU A 89 -19.44 -1.56 -3.10
C GLU A 89 -20.05 -2.13 -1.82
N GLY A 90 -19.25 -2.81 -1.00
CA GLY A 90 -19.69 -3.30 0.30
C GLY A 90 -19.79 -2.20 1.36
N ASN A 91 -19.30 -1.00 1.11
CA ASN A 91 -19.17 0.08 2.10
C ASN A 91 -18.55 -0.40 3.42
N MET A 92 -17.57 -1.29 3.32
CA MET A 92 -16.93 -1.93 4.47
C MET A 92 -15.96 -0.94 5.14
N GLU A 93 -16.29 -0.51 6.35
CA GLU A 93 -15.43 0.40 7.13
C GLU A 93 -14.07 -0.21 7.52
N ASN A 94 -13.99 -1.52 7.53
CA ASN A 94 -12.79 -2.29 7.88
C ASN A 94 -12.07 -2.89 6.67
N LEU A 95 -12.36 -2.41 5.47
CA LEU A 95 -11.61 -2.76 4.27
C LEU A 95 -10.90 -1.51 3.76
N ILE A 96 -9.57 -1.55 3.76
CA ILE A 96 -8.73 -0.47 3.26
C ILE A 96 -7.80 -1.00 2.16
N GLU A 97 -7.43 -0.10 1.27
CA GLU A 97 -6.52 -0.40 0.17
C GLU A 97 -5.14 0.21 0.40
N LEU A 98 -4.10 -0.59 0.19
CA LEU A 98 -2.78 -0.08 -0.09
C LEU A 98 -2.83 0.52 -1.50
N GLY A 99 -3.01 1.85 -1.58
CA GLY A 99 -3.25 2.54 -2.85
C GLY A 99 -2.00 2.82 -3.64
N ALA A 100 -0.90 3.12 -2.96
CA ALA A 100 0.39 3.41 -3.59
C ALA A 100 1.54 3.06 -2.66
N ILE A 101 2.62 2.57 -3.24
CA ILE A 101 3.92 2.42 -2.58
C ILE A 101 5.00 2.82 -3.58
N GLU A 102 5.90 3.66 -3.16
CA GLU A 102 6.98 4.17 -4.01
C GLU A 102 8.24 4.43 -3.20
N VAL A 103 9.39 4.16 -3.82
CA VAL A 103 10.71 4.48 -3.29
C VAL A 103 11.51 5.20 -4.38
N ALA A 104 12.11 6.32 -4.05
CA ALA A 104 12.97 7.06 -4.97
C ALA A 104 14.13 6.19 -5.46
N ALA A 105 14.42 6.22 -6.75
CA ALA A 105 15.38 5.34 -7.40
C ALA A 105 16.74 5.23 -6.69
N PRO A 106 17.37 6.32 -6.21
CA PRO A 106 18.65 6.23 -5.49
C PRO A 106 18.62 5.42 -4.19
N PHE A 107 17.42 5.18 -3.62
CA PHE A 107 17.24 4.50 -2.34
C PHE A 107 16.66 3.08 -2.45
N ARG A 108 16.42 2.58 -3.66
CA ARG A 108 15.80 1.26 -3.89
C ARG A 108 16.63 0.07 -3.42
N SER A 109 17.94 0.23 -3.27
CA SER A 109 18.86 -0.84 -2.84
C SER A 109 18.90 -1.07 -1.32
N TYR A 110 18.20 -0.27 -0.52
CA TYR A 110 18.28 -0.27 0.94
C TYR A 110 17.08 -0.96 1.63
N ALA A 111 16.32 -1.76 0.91
CA ALA A 111 15.15 -2.47 1.42
C ALA A 111 14.07 -1.52 2.02
N VAL A 112 13.94 -0.32 1.49
CA VAL A 112 13.00 0.69 1.99
C VAL A 112 11.54 0.24 1.82
N GLY A 113 11.17 -0.26 0.64
CA GLY A 113 9.80 -0.72 0.37
C GLY A 113 9.33 -1.81 1.33
N LYS A 114 10.17 -2.82 1.53
CA LYS A 114 9.93 -3.89 2.50
C LYS A 114 9.71 -3.34 3.92
N ASN A 115 10.53 -2.39 4.35
CA ASN A 115 10.44 -1.82 5.70
C ASN A 115 9.27 -0.85 5.84
N LEU A 116 8.85 -0.16 4.79
CA LEU A 116 7.58 0.60 4.77
C LEU A 116 6.41 -0.32 5.13
N LEU A 117 6.34 -1.51 4.53
CA LEU A 117 5.28 -2.47 4.82
C LEU A 117 5.38 -3.05 6.24
N ILE A 118 6.60 -3.38 6.70
CA ILE A 118 6.81 -3.88 8.06
C ILE A 118 6.33 -2.85 9.09
N VAL A 119 6.75 -1.59 8.96
CA VAL A 119 6.36 -0.51 9.89
C VAL A 119 4.86 -0.25 9.82
N SER A 120 4.25 -0.29 8.63
CA SER A 120 2.80 -0.14 8.46
C SER A 120 2.00 -1.12 9.30
N MET A 121 2.49 -2.36 9.42
CA MET A 121 1.80 -3.45 10.13
C MET A 121 2.20 -3.57 11.61
N MET A 122 3.07 -2.69 12.12
CA MET A 122 3.39 -2.61 13.55
C MET A 122 2.27 -1.98 14.36
N ASP A 123 1.41 -1.18 13.74
CA ASP A 123 0.23 -0.63 14.39
C ASP A 123 -0.79 -1.75 14.65
N ASP A 124 -1.07 -2.03 15.92
CA ASP A 124 -2.03 -3.07 16.33
C ASP A 124 -3.44 -2.83 15.76
N ALA A 125 -3.81 -1.58 15.49
CA ALA A 125 -5.08 -1.25 14.85
C ALA A 125 -5.23 -1.88 13.44
N MET A 126 -4.13 -2.22 12.77
CA MET A 126 -4.17 -2.91 11.48
C MET A 126 -4.74 -4.34 11.58
N GLU A 127 -4.82 -4.88 12.79
CA GLU A 127 -5.47 -6.17 13.04
C GLU A 127 -7.01 -6.13 12.93
N ASP A 128 -7.60 -4.94 12.86
CA ASP A 128 -9.04 -4.76 12.65
C ASP A 128 -9.43 -4.67 11.16
N TYR A 129 -8.45 -4.62 10.25
CA TYR A 129 -8.68 -4.39 8.82
C TYR A 129 -8.42 -5.60 7.94
N ILE A 130 -9.20 -5.68 6.87
CA ILE A 130 -8.82 -6.34 5.64
C ILE A 130 -8.05 -5.30 4.81
N VAL A 131 -6.80 -5.59 4.50
CA VAL A 131 -5.96 -4.74 3.66
C VAL A 131 -5.82 -5.42 2.31
N ILE A 132 -6.18 -4.71 1.25
CA ILE A 132 -6.04 -5.19 -0.13
C ILE A 132 -5.05 -4.34 -0.92
N THR A 133 -4.47 -4.92 -1.94
CA THR A 133 -3.84 -4.20 -3.05
C THR A 133 -4.14 -4.92 -4.35
N THR A 134 -4.38 -4.14 -5.39
CA THR A 134 -4.60 -4.64 -6.75
C THR A 134 -3.38 -4.26 -7.58
N GLU A 135 -2.72 -5.27 -8.15
CA GLU A 135 -1.49 -5.10 -8.91
C GLU A 135 -1.74 -5.40 -10.38
N TYR A 136 -1.44 -4.44 -11.22
CA TYR A 136 -1.60 -4.52 -12.67
C TYR A 136 -0.24 -4.35 -13.35
N TYR A 137 0.15 -5.31 -14.20
CA TYR A 137 1.48 -5.33 -14.82
C TYR A 137 1.78 -4.09 -15.68
N TRP A 138 0.76 -3.43 -16.23
CA TRP A 138 0.94 -2.20 -17.02
C TRP A 138 1.34 -0.97 -16.21
N HIS A 139 1.22 -1.03 -14.88
CA HIS A 139 1.71 0.02 -13.99
C HIS A 139 3.15 -0.22 -13.51
N TRP A 140 3.71 -1.38 -13.82
CA TRP A 140 5.04 -1.75 -13.33
C TRP A 140 6.15 -1.13 -14.19
N ASP A 141 7.23 -0.69 -13.55
CA ASP A 141 8.40 -0.12 -14.21
C ASP A 141 9.32 -1.24 -14.76
N LEU A 142 8.82 -2.00 -15.72
CA LEU A 142 9.55 -3.08 -16.36
C LEU A 142 10.76 -2.53 -17.15
N LYS A 143 10.59 -1.37 -17.78
CA LYS A 143 11.65 -0.74 -18.57
C LYS A 143 12.77 -0.22 -17.68
N GLY A 144 12.43 0.46 -16.58
CA GLY A 144 13.43 1.00 -15.66
C GLY A 144 14.18 -0.07 -14.88
N THR A 145 13.51 -1.17 -14.55
CA THR A 145 14.14 -2.29 -13.82
C THR A 145 14.85 -3.30 -14.74
N GLY A 146 14.51 -3.32 -16.03
CA GLY A 146 15.03 -4.35 -16.96
C GLY A 146 14.48 -5.76 -16.71
N LEU A 147 13.46 -5.89 -15.84
CA LEU A 147 12.86 -7.17 -15.50
C LEU A 147 11.74 -7.54 -16.49
N ASN A 148 11.54 -8.82 -16.71
CA ASN A 148 10.32 -9.30 -17.35
C ASN A 148 9.15 -9.27 -16.35
N VAL A 149 7.93 -9.39 -16.86
CA VAL A 149 6.68 -9.34 -16.07
C VAL A 149 6.69 -10.35 -14.91
N TRP A 150 7.17 -11.56 -15.15
CA TRP A 150 7.12 -12.65 -14.15
C TRP A 150 8.13 -12.48 -13.04
N ASP A 151 9.33 -12.00 -13.36
CA ASP A 151 10.35 -11.71 -12.36
C ASP A 151 9.97 -10.49 -11.53
N TYR A 152 9.39 -9.46 -12.15
CA TYR A 152 8.85 -8.32 -11.43
C TYR A 152 7.75 -8.75 -10.45
N ARG A 153 6.80 -9.59 -10.90
CA ARG A 153 5.74 -10.12 -10.05
C ARG A 153 6.29 -10.86 -8.83
N LYS A 154 7.31 -11.70 -8.99
CA LYS A 154 7.93 -12.42 -7.86
C LYS A 154 8.52 -11.48 -6.83
N ILE A 155 9.19 -10.42 -7.28
CA ILE A 155 9.80 -9.41 -6.40
C ILE A 155 8.69 -8.64 -5.68
N MET A 156 7.65 -8.23 -6.37
CA MET A 156 6.48 -7.54 -5.81
C MET A 156 5.78 -8.41 -4.76
N GLU A 157 5.48 -9.66 -5.07
CA GLU A 157 4.86 -10.59 -4.11
C GLU A 157 5.73 -10.78 -2.86
N LYS A 158 7.04 -10.96 -3.03
CA LYS A 158 7.97 -11.10 -1.92
C LYS A 158 8.01 -9.87 -1.03
N MET A 159 7.93 -8.68 -1.62
CA MET A 159 7.82 -7.42 -0.87
C MET A 159 6.50 -7.35 -0.12
N MET A 160 5.37 -7.59 -0.78
CA MET A 160 4.03 -7.54 -0.18
C MET A 160 3.87 -8.56 0.96
N ASN A 161 4.46 -9.74 0.83
CA ASN A 161 4.48 -10.76 1.89
C ASN A 161 5.15 -10.25 3.18
N LYS A 162 6.06 -9.29 3.11
CA LYS A 162 6.66 -8.67 4.30
C LYS A 162 5.65 -7.86 5.12
N GLY A 163 4.61 -7.36 4.48
CA GLY A 163 3.45 -6.75 5.15
C GLY A 163 2.32 -7.74 5.48
N GLY A 164 2.53 -9.02 5.24
CA GLY A 164 1.52 -10.06 5.47
C GLY A 164 0.45 -10.17 4.38
N LEU A 165 0.62 -9.46 3.25
CA LEU A 165 -0.28 -9.61 2.11
C LEU A 165 0.09 -10.83 1.29
N THR A 166 -0.90 -11.64 0.94
CA THR A 166 -0.75 -12.86 0.13
C THR A 166 -1.73 -12.84 -1.04
N TRP A 167 -1.42 -13.60 -2.08
CA TRP A 167 -2.29 -13.73 -3.25
C TRP A 167 -3.65 -14.33 -2.89
N PHE A 168 -4.72 -13.70 -3.39
CA PHE A 168 -6.09 -14.18 -3.29
C PHE A 168 -6.72 -14.25 -4.68
N ALA A 169 -7.47 -15.33 -4.95
CA ALA A 169 -8.23 -15.46 -6.18
C ALA A 169 -9.42 -14.48 -6.20
N THR A 170 -9.78 -14.04 -7.40
CA THR A 170 -10.94 -13.19 -7.66
C THR A 170 -11.45 -13.40 -9.08
N ASP A 171 -12.72 -13.12 -9.31
CA ASP A 171 -13.32 -13.06 -10.65
C ASP A 171 -13.43 -11.62 -11.19
N ASP A 172 -12.72 -10.67 -10.58
CA ASP A 172 -12.65 -9.30 -11.07
C ASP A 172 -12.12 -9.29 -12.52
N PRO A 173 -12.89 -8.76 -13.50
CA PRO A 173 -12.52 -8.84 -14.92
C PRO A 173 -11.21 -8.12 -15.25
N GLU A 174 -10.91 -7.02 -14.56
CA GLU A 174 -9.69 -6.26 -14.80
C GLU A 174 -8.47 -7.02 -14.30
N ILE A 175 -8.54 -7.60 -13.10
CA ILE A 175 -7.47 -8.45 -12.57
C ILE A 175 -7.31 -9.71 -13.41
N SER A 176 -8.41 -10.38 -13.76
CA SER A 176 -8.41 -11.61 -14.53
C SER A 176 -8.00 -11.42 -16.00
N SER A 177 -7.93 -10.19 -16.48
CA SER A 177 -7.56 -9.89 -17.89
C SER A 177 -6.14 -10.35 -18.25
N HIS A 178 -5.26 -10.49 -17.26
CA HIS A 178 -3.90 -10.97 -17.47
C HIS A 178 -3.41 -11.75 -16.23
N PRO A 179 -2.75 -12.91 -16.42
CA PRO A 179 -2.33 -13.77 -15.32
C PRO A 179 -1.22 -13.18 -14.43
N ALA A 180 -0.52 -12.14 -14.88
CA ALA A 180 0.43 -11.41 -14.04
C ALA A 180 -0.25 -10.46 -13.05
N ASN A 181 -1.45 -9.99 -13.36
CA ASN A 181 -2.24 -9.17 -12.43
C ASN A 181 -2.67 -10.00 -11.22
N CYS A 182 -2.79 -9.37 -10.07
CA CYS A 182 -3.23 -10.08 -8.88
C CYS A 182 -3.90 -9.16 -7.85
N LEU A 183 -4.73 -9.81 -7.04
CA LEU A 183 -5.23 -9.28 -5.79
C LEU A 183 -4.37 -9.86 -4.66
N MET A 184 -3.84 -9.00 -3.81
CA MET A 184 -3.14 -9.43 -2.59
C MET A 184 -3.87 -8.91 -1.37
N VAL A 185 -3.96 -9.73 -0.34
CA VAL A 185 -4.82 -9.48 0.82
C VAL A 185 -4.10 -9.85 2.12
N ARG A 186 -4.29 -9.01 3.12
CA ARG A 186 -3.99 -9.32 4.52
C ARG A 186 -5.27 -9.22 5.33
N ILE A 187 -5.60 -10.27 6.06
CA ILE A 187 -6.74 -10.26 6.98
C ILE A 187 -6.21 -10.12 8.41
N GLY A 188 -6.58 -9.04 9.08
CA GLY A 188 -6.21 -8.81 10.47
C GLY A 188 -6.87 -9.81 11.41
N ARG A 189 -6.22 -10.10 12.53
CA ARG A 189 -6.65 -11.14 13.49
C ARG A 189 -8.01 -10.87 14.13
N ARG A 190 -8.44 -9.61 14.20
CA ARG A 190 -9.71 -9.19 14.80
C ARG A 190 -10.81 -8.93 13.79
N VAL A 191 -10.56 -9.19 12.50
CA VAL A 191 -11.59 -9.04 11.47
C VAL A 191 -12.72 -10.05 11.73
N PRO A 192 -13.98 -9.59 11.85
CA PRO A 192 -15.12 -10.49 12.06
C PRO A 192 -15.36 -11.42 10.88
N GLN A 193 -15.90 -12.60 11.16
CA GLN A 193 -16.23 -13.58 10.12
C GLN A 193 -17.23 -13.04 9.09
N GLU A 194 -18.18 -12.22 9.52
CA GLU A 194 -19.15 -11.57 8.64
C GLU A 194 -18.46 -10.66 7.61
N SER A 195 -17.44 -9.91 8.04
CA SER A 195 -16.64 -9.09 7.14
C SER A 195 -15.84 -9.93 6.13
N MET A 196 -15.34 -11.08 6.55
CA MET A 196 -14.67 -12.01 5.62
C MET A 196 -15.64 -12.55 4.57
N GLN A 197 -16.86 -12.91 4.97
CA GLN A 197 -17.91 -13.37 4.05
C GLN A 197 -18.33 -12.28 3.06
N GLU A 198 -18.48 -11.05 3.54
CA GLU A 198 -18.78 -9.89 2.69
C GLU A 198 -17.66 -9.63 1.69
N PHE A 199 -16.41 -9.67 2.13
CA PHE A 199 -15.25 -9.55 1.25
C PHE A 199 -15.20 -10.68 0.21
N ASP A 200 -15.49 -11.92 0.59
CA ASP A 200 -15.56 -13.04 -0.34
C ASP A 200 -16.66 -12.86 -1.39
N SER A 201 -17.77 -12.23 -1.02
CA SER A 201 -18.84 -11.86 -1.96
C SER A 201 -18.39 -10.78 -2.97
N LEU A 202 -17.52 -9.87 -2.57
CA LEU A 202 -16.89 -8.91 -3.47
C LEU A 202 -15.89 -9.58 -4.42
N ARG A 203 -15.13 -10.56 -3.93
CA ARG A 203 -14.15 -11.28 -4.76
C ARG A 203 -14.77 -12.11 -5.87
N PHE A 204 -15.96 -12.68 -5.63
CA PHE A 204 -16.60 -13.66 -6.52
C PHE A 204 -18.08 -13.33 -6.74
N ARG A 205 -18.34 -12.39 -7.64
CA ARG A 205 -19.71 -11.98 -8.00
C ARG A 205 -20.46 -12.99 -8.83
N ASN A 206 -19.74 -13.80 -9.63
CA ASN A 206 -20.33 -14.71 -10.60
C ASN A 206 -20.63 -16.12 -10.04
N ARG A 207 -20.44 -16.35 -8.75
CA ARG A 207 -20.69 -17.66 -8.11
C ARG A 207 -22.15 -18.14 -8.17
N PHE A 208 -23.09 -17.25 -8.48
CA PHE A 208 -24.52 -17.56 -8.48
C PHE A 208 -25.15 -17.66 -9.88
N MET A 209 -24.33 -17.76 -10.92
CA MET A 209 -24.81 -17.88 -12.30
C MET A 209 -24.76 -19.32 -12.86
N TYR A 210 -24.68 -20.34 -11.99
CA TYR A 210 -24.74 -21.77 -12.39
C TYR A 210 -25.74 -22.51 -11.55
#